data_261b9f170334f6ffc4b24bc46a81855c
#
_entry.id   261b9f170334f6ffc4b24bc46a81855c
#
_cell.length_a   1.000
_cell.length_b   1.000
_cell.length_c   1.000
_cell.angle_alpha   90.00
_cell.angle_beta   90.00
_cell.angle_gamma   90.00
#
_symmetry.space_group_name_H-M   'P 1'
#
loop_
_entity.id
_entity.type
_entity.pdbx_description
1 polymer ?
#
loop_
_entity_poly.entity_id
_entity_poly.type
_entity_poly.pdbx_seq_one_letter_code
_entity_poly.pdbx_strand_id
1 'polypeptide(L)'
;MMLYGHLLVWVLISGFGPYDVVQGPSSKLLYVHVPTVWIAYLAYTLTFIYSLLYLIKKNPKYDSRAVANAKSGVIFTASTLLAGSVWGKFTWGTWWVWGDARLNLTAILLLVYLGYLASRRFSDDIGRTARNSSFIGIFGVIQIPILHFSVIWWRSVHQQASILSQETVSSGDAPMSPDILTTLLISVVLVTLVHVFLSKKFRITADQVWDDYLNPKSRAKI
;
A
#
# COMPACT_ATOMS: atom_id res chain seq x y z
N MET A 1 -8.16 18.53 3.00
CA MET A 1 -7.89 18.36 4.46
C MET A 1 -7.27 17.02 4.84
N MET A 2 -7.58 15.90 4.20
CA MET A 2 -7.06 14.56 4.57
C MET A 2 -5.66 14.24 4.06
N LEU A 3 -5.28 14.72 2.88
CA LEU A 3 -3.91 14.57 2.35
C LEU A 3 -2.89 15.26 3.28
N TYR A 4 -3.30 16.36 3.89
CA TYR A 4 -2.45 17.10 4.83
C TYR A 4 -2.18 16.36 6.14
N GLY A 5 -3.15 15.56 6.63
CA GLY A 5 -2.93 14.74 7.83
C GLY A 5 -1.86 13.67 7.65
N HIS A 6 -1.78 13.05 6.47
CA HIS A 6 -0.71 12.09 6.14
C HIS A 6 0.64 12.77 6.04
N LEU A 7 0.70 13.88 5.31
CA LEU A 7 1.91 14.67 5.16
C LEU A 7 2.42 15.15 6.53
N LEU A 8 1.52 15.58 7.40
CA LEU A 8 1.89 16.01 8.75
C LEU A 8 2.51 14.87 9.57
N VAL A 9 1.87 13.69 9.57
CA VAL A 9 2.42 12.50 10.25
C VAL A 9 3.82 12.17 9.72
N TRP A 10 4.02 12.20 8.41
CA TRP A 10 5.32 11.92 7.80
C TRP A 10 6.37 12.97 8.14
N VAL A 11 6.00 14.24 8.10
CA VAL A 11 6.91 15.35 8.46
C VAL A 11 7.32 15.27 9.93
N LEU A 12 6.38 14.97 10.83
CA LEU A 12 6.68 14.85 12.26
C LEU A 12 7.59 13.66 12.54
N ILE A 13 7.28 12.46 12.01
CA ILE A 13 8.08 11.27 12.27
C ILE A 13 9.47 11.38 11.64
N SER A 14 9.57 11.82 10.39
CA SER A 14 10.87 11.98 9.71
C SER A 14 11.66 13.16 10.23
N GLY A 15 11.00 14.21 10.75
CA GLY A 15 11.66 15.36 11.36
C GLY A 15 12.37 15.03 12.67
N PHE A 16 11.72 14.27 13.55
CA PHE A 16 12.21 14.00 14.91
C PHE A 16 12.85 12.64 15.13
N GLY A 17 12.68 11.69 14.18
CA GLY A 17 13.25 10.34 14.29
C GLY A 17 14.79 10.33 14.21
N PRO A 18 15.46 9.34 14.85
CA PRO A 18 16.88 9.11 14.68
C PRO A 18 17.21 8.75 13.23
N TYR A 19 18.47 8.82 12.85
CA TYR A 19 18.92 8.43 11.52
C TYR A 19 20.13 7.49 11.62
N ASP A 20 20.32 6.68 10.60
CA ASP A 20 21.46 5.80 10.46
C ASP A 20 22.74 6.62 10.17
N VAL A 21 23.79 6.40 10.96
CA VAL A 21 25.03 7.19 10.87
C VAL A 21 25.78 6.98 9.56
N VAL A 22 25.62 5.82 8.91
CA VAL A 22 26.28 5.48 7.64
C VAL A 22 25.52 6.12 6.47
N GLN A 23 24.17 6.00 6.45
CA GLN A 23 23.34 6.56 5.40
C GLN A 23 23.02 8.04 5.59
N GLY A 24 23.25 8.59 6.78
CA GLY A 24 22.97 9.98 7.12
C GLY A 24 21.47 10.32 7.21
N PRO A 25 21.13 11.62 7.19
CA PRO A 25 19.75 12.09 7.41
C PRO A 25 18.71 11.54 6.40
N SER A 26 19.13 11.12 5.20
CA SER A 26 18.22 10.56 4.19
C SER A 26 17.60 9.23 4.63
N SER A 27 18.23 8.50 5.57
CA SER A 27 17.71 7.27 6.14
C SER A 27 16.41 7.48 6.93
N LYS A 28 16.07 8.70 7.34
CA LYS A 28 14.76 9.01 7.93
C LYS A 28 13.57 8.73 7.01
N LEU A 29 13.81 8.65 5.69
CA LEU A 29 12.79 8.20 4.73
C LEU A 29 12.33 6.76 4.95
N LEU A 30 13.11 5.96 5.69
CA LEU A 30 12.72 4.64 6.20
C LEU A 30 11.35 4.67 6.89
N TYR A 31 11.12 5.69 7.75
CA TYR A 31 9.90 5.82 8.55
C TYR A 31 8.63 6.14 7.75
N VAL A 32 8.80 6.51 6.50
CA VAL A 32 7.71 6.72 5.54
C VAL A 32 7.62 5.54 4.59
N HIS A 33 8.75 5.19 3.96
CA HIS A 33 8.80 4.21 2.89
C HIS A 33 8.37 2.81 3.36
N VAL A 34 8.99 2.29 4.43
CA VAL A 34 8.71 0.92 4.89
C VAL A 34 7.28 0.75 5.42
N PRO A 35 6.75 1.63 6.28
CA PRO A 35 5.34 1.52 6.72
C PRO A 35 4.36 1.60 5.56
N THR A 36 4.59 2.46 4.56
CA THR A 36 3.67 2.55 3.41
C THR A 36 3.69 1.31 2.52
N VAL A 37 4.86 0.64 2.37
CA VAL A 37 4.94 -0.69 1.71
C VAL A 37 4.09 -1.72 2.44
N TRP A 38 4.27 -1.86 3.76
CA TRP A 38 3.56 -2.87 4.55
C TRP A 38 2.06 -2.64 4.53
N ILE A 39 1.63 -1.39 4.62
CA ILE A 39 0.21 -1.05 4.58
C ILE A 39 -0.37 -1.22 3.16
N ALA A 40 0.39 -0.97 2.11
CA ALA A 40 -0.03 -1.29 0.74
C ALA A 40 -0.27 -2.80 0.58
N TYR A 41 0.64 -3.64 1.07
CA TYR A 41 0.49 -5.10 1.03
C TYR A 41 -0.73 -5.56 1.84
N LEU A 42 -0.93 -5.04 3.05
CA LEU A 42 -2.10 -5.31 3.87
C LEU A 42 -3.40 -4.92 3.12
N ALA A 43 -3.45 -3.72 2.56
CA ALA A 43 -4.62 -3.21 1.85
C ALA A 43 -4.97 -4.08 0.63
N TYR A 44 -3.99 -4.53 -0.14
CA TYR A 44 -4.22 -5.40 -1.29
C TYR A 44 -4.59 -6.83 -0.88
N THR A 45 -4.02 -7.34 0.21
CA THR A 45 -4.44 -8.63 0.80
C THR A 45 -5.90 -8.56 1.27
N LEU A 46 -6.31 -7.47 1.92
CA LEU A 46 -7.71 -7.25 2.28
C LEU A 46 -8.61 -7.08 1.05
N THR A 47 -8.13 -6.42 -0.01
CA THR A 47 -8.84 -6.35 -1.29
C THR A 47 -9.08 -7.74 -1.86
N PHE A 48 -8.07 -8.60 -1.88
CA PHE A 48 -8.19 -10.00 -2.30
C PHE A 48 -9.24 -10.75 -1.48
N ILE A 49 -9.13 -10.72 -0.15
CA ILE A 49 -10.05 -11.44 0.74
C ILE A 49 -11.50 -11.01 0.50
N TYR A 50 -11.75 -9.70 0.45
CA TYR A 50 -13.09 -9.18 0.25
C TYR A 50 -13.60 -9.40 -1.19
N SER A 51 -12.74 -9.37 -2.20
CA SER A 51 -13.08 -9.74 -3.58
C SER A 51 -13.52 -11.21 -3.68
N LEU A 52 -12.78 -12.11 -3.03
CA LEU A 52 -13.13 -13.53 -2.97
C LEU A 52 -14.48 -13.74 -2.24
N LEU A 53 -14.65 -13.10 -1.09
CA LEU A 53 -15.91 -13.15 -0.33
C LEU A 53 -17.09 -12.60 -1.15
N TYR A 54 -16.88 -11.54 -1.93
CA TYR A 54 -17.91 -11.02 -2.83
C TYR A 54 -18.28 -12.02 -3.93
N LEU A 55 -17.32 -12.66 -4.57
CA LEU A 55 -17.60 -13.66 -5.60
C LEU A 55 -18.38 -14.86 -5.06
N ILE A 56 -18.09 -15.28 -3.82
CA ILE A 56 -18.76 -16.41 -3.17
C ILE A 56 -20.15 -16.03 -2.65
N LYS A 57 -20.24 -14.93 -1.91
CA LYS A 57 -21.46 -14.57 -1.16
C LYS A 57 -22.38 -13.59 -1.88
N LYS A 58 -21.91 -12.94 -2.96
CA LYS A 58 -22.62 -11.91 -3.73
C LYS A 58 -23.20 -10.77 -2.88
N ASN A 59 -22.60 -10.52 -1.71
CA ASN A 59 -23.06 -9.47 -0.81
C ASN A 59 -22.32 -8.14 -1.08
N PRO A 60 -23.05 -7.05 -1.40
CA PRO A 60 -22.47 -5.72 -1.70
C PRO A 60 -21.46 -5.22 -0.67
N LYS A 61 -21.66 -5.53 0.62
CA LYS A 61 -20.76 -5.11 1.70
C LYS A 61 -19.32 -5.59 1.53
N TYR A 62 -19.11 -6.73 0.87
CA TYR A 62 -17.76 -7.22 0.59
C TYR A 62 -17.12 -6.46 -0.57
N ASP A 63 -17.88 -6.13 -1.61
CA ASP A 63 -17.38 -5.28 -2.69
C ASP A 63 -16.99 -3.88 -2.19
N SER A 64 -17.84 -3.24 -1.39
CA SER A 64 -17.53 -1.93 -0.78
C SER A 64 -16.22 -1.96 0.03
N ARG A 65 -15.98 -3.04 0.78
CA ARG A 65 -14.72 -3.21 1.53
C ARG A 65 -13.53 -3.45 0.59
N ALA A 66 -13.70 -4.25 -0.46
CA ALA A 66 -12.64 -4.49 -1.46
C ALA A 66 -12.20 -3.18 -2.12
N VAL A 67 -13.16 -2.38 -2.61
CA VAL A 67 -12.90 -1.08 -3.22
C VAL A 67 -12.21 -0.11 -2.26
N ALA A 68 -12.68 -0.06 -1.02
CA ALA A 68 -12.11 0.82 -0.01
C ALA A 68 -10.63 0.51 0.25
N ASN A 69 -10.30 -0.76 0.37
CA ASN A 69 -8.92 -1.21 0.56
C ASN A 69 -8.08 -1.01 -0.71
N ALA A 70 -8.61 -1.28 -1.91
CA ALA A 70 -7.92 -1.02 -3.17
C ALA A 70 -7.55 0.47 -3.32
N LYS A 71 -8.48 1.39 -3.03
CA LYS A 71 -8.20 2.84 -3.05
C LYS A 71 -7.11 3.23 -2.07
N SER A 72 -7.17 2.71 -0.85
CA SER A 72 -6.15 2.94 0.17
C SER A 72 -4.79 2.37 -0.26
N GLY A 73 -4.76 1.14 -0.79
CA GLY A 73 -3.56 0.50 -1.31
C GLY A 73 -2.88 1.31 -2.41
N VAL A 74 -3.65 1.86 -3.36
CA VAL A 74 -3.12 2.75 -4.42
C VAL A 74 -2.44 3.98 -3.83
N ILE A 75 -3.04 4.62 -2.82
CA ILE A 75 -2.45 5.79 -2.16
C ILE A 75 -1.11 5.41 -1.51
N PHE A 76 -1.07 4.30 -0.75
CA PHE A 76 0.15 3.89 -0.05
C PHE A 76 1.23 3.39 -1.01
N THR A 77 0.89 2.71 -2.11
CA THR A 77 1.87 2.30 -3.13
C THR A 77 2.47 3.52 -3.85
N ALA A 78 1.64 4.51 -4.19
CA ALA A 78 2.13 5.76 -4.77
C ALA A 78 3.07 6.49 -3.80
N SER A 79 2.71 6.55 -2.52
CA SER A 79 3.55 7.14 -1.46
C SER A 79 4.87 6.38 -1.29
N THR A 80 4.83 5.05 -1.35
CA THR A 80 6.02 4.18 -1.33
C THR A 80 6.96 4.50 -2.49
N LEU A 81 6.43 4.61 -3.71
CA LEU A 81 7.23 4.93 -4.89
C LEU A 81 7.85 6.32 -4.80
N LEU A 82 7.09 7.32 -4.34
CA LEU A 82 7.59 8.69 -4.16
C LEU A 82 8.70 8.73 -3.11
N ALA A 83 8.47 8.20 -1.91
CA ALA A 83 9.47 8.18 -0.84
C ALA A 83 10.70 7.37 -1.23
N GLY A 84 10.51 6.22 -1.90
CA GLY A 84 11.59 5.37 -2.39
C GLY A 84 12.42 6.02 -3.48
N SER A 85 11.80 6.75 -4.42
CA SER A 85 12.53 7.50 -5.45
C SER A 85 13.38 8.63 -4.85
N VAL A 86 12.84 9.35 -3.86
CA VAL A 86 13.61 10.39 -3.15
C VAL A 86 14.78 9.77 -2.40
N TRP A 87 14.54 8.68 -1.66
CA TRP A 87 15.60 7.98 -0.93
C TRP A 87 16.67 7.40 -1.87
N GLY A 88 16.25 6.78 -2.98
CA GLY A 88 17.15 6.26 -4.02
C GLY A 88 18.03 7.34 -4.65
N LYS A 89 17.51 8.56 -4.80
CA LYS A 89 18.33 9.68 -5.28
C LYS A 89 19.50 9.99 -4.36
N PHE A 90 19.31 9.91 -3.05
CA PHE A 90 20.39 10.11 -2.08
C PHE A 90 21.33 8.91 -1.95
N THR A 91 20.82 7.69 -2.05
CA THR A 91 21.60 6.45 -1.84
C THR A 91 22.27 5.93 -3.10
N TRP A 92 21.62 6.02 -4.25
CA TRP A 92 22.07 5.48 -5.54
C TRP A 92 22.41 6.55 -6.58
N GLY A 93 22.22 7.82 -6.27
CA GLY A 93 22.48 8.94 -7.18
C GLY A 93 21.43 9.12 -8.28
N THR A 94 20.38 8.28 -8.34
CA THR A 94 19.33 8.32 -9.35
C THR A 94 17.94 8.17 -8.73
N TRP A 95 16.93 8.77 -9.38
CA TRP A 95 15.54 8.66 -8.96
C TRP A 95 14.93 7.28 -9.25
N TRP A 96 15.47 6.56 -10.23
CA TRP A 96 14.93 5.28 -10.68
C TRP A 96 16.01 4.41 -11.31
N VAL A 97 15.97 3.11 -11.03
CA VAL A 97 16.86 2.11 -11.64
C VAL A 97 16.02 1.14 -12.47
N TRP A 98 16.00 1.34 -13.79
CA TRP A 98 15.17 0.56 -14.71
C TRP A 98 15.49 -0.94 -14.72
N GLY A 99 16.70 -1.32 -14.40
CA GLY A 99 17.11 -2.74 -14.28
C GLY A 99 16.72 -3.41 -12.96
N ASP A 100 16.17 -2.67 -11.99
CA ASP A 100 15.80 -3.21 -10.69
C ASP A 100 14.39 -3.82 -10.72
N ALA A 101 14.31 -5.13 -10.42
CA ALA A 101 13.04 -5.86 -10.46
C ALA A 101 12.04 -5.36 -9.43
N ARG A 102 12.48 -5.01 -8.20
CA ARG A 102 11.59 -4.56 -7.13
C ARG A 102 10.94 -3.23 -7.46
N LEU A 103 11.69 -2.28 -7.98
CA LEU A 103 11.15 -0.97 -8.37
C LEU A 103 10.10 -1.12 -9.46
N ASN A 104 10.44 -1.85 -10.54
CA ASN A 104 9.54 -2.05 -11.66
C ASN A 104 8.28 -2.85 -11.26
N LEU A 105 8.42 -3.92 -10.49
CA LEU A 105 7.28 -4.68 -9.99
C LEU A 105 6.37 -3.85 -9.08
N THR A 106 6.92 -2.93 -8.27
CA THR A 106 6.10 -2.04 -7.44
C THR A 106 5.29 -1.07 -8.30
N ALA A 107 5.88 -0.53 -9.38
CA ALA A 107 5.16 0.32 -10.34
C ALA A 107 4.07 -0.48 -11.08
N ILE A 108 4.36 -1.72 -11.50
CA ILE A 108 3.36 -2.60 -12.13
C ILE A 108 2.23 -2.90 -11.15
N LEU A 109 2.51 -3.16 -9.87
CA LEU A 109 1.48 -3.38 -8.84
C LEU A 109 0.56 -2.15 -8.72
N LEU A 110 1.11 -0.95 -8.72
CA LEU A 110 0.32 0.27 -8.74
C LEU A 110 -0.59 0.32 -9.98
N LEU A 111 -0.07 0.03 -11.18
CA LEU A 111 -0.83 0.03 -12.42
C LEU A 111 -1.95 -1.02 -12.41
N VAL A 112 -1.72 -2.21 -11.88
CA VAL A 112 -2.75 -3.27 -11.73
C VAL A 112 -3.92 -2.76 -10.88
N TYR A 113 -3.64 -2.12 -9.74
CA TYR A 113 -4.73 -1.62 -8.88
C TYR A 113 -5.34 -0.31 -9.34
N LEU A 114 -4.63 0.51 -10.11
CA LEU A 114 -5.25 1.59 -10.89
C LEU A 114 -6.21 1.02 -11.94
N GLY A 115 -5.82 -0.07 -12.63
CA GLY A 115 -6.68 -0.84 -13.53
C GLY A 115 -7.91 -1.42 -12.82
N TYR A 116 -7.75 -1.95 -11.59
CA TYR A 116 -8.86 -2.36 -10.74
C TYR A 116 -9.88 -1.21 -10.55
N LEU A 117 -9.40 -0.03 -10.19
CA LEU A 117 -10.28 1.14 -9.97
C LEU A 117 -10.87 1.67 -11.28
N ALA A 118 -10.10 1.65 -12.38
CA ALA A 118 -10.56 2.07 -13.71
C ALA A 118 -11.65 1.14 -14.26
N SER A 119 -11.51 -0.18 -14.09
CA SER A 119 -12.49 -1.18 -14.55
C SER A 119 -13.89 -0.95 -13.98
N ARG A 120 -13.98 -0.27 -12.84
CA ARG A 120 -15.26 0.07 -12.21
C ARG A 120 -16.01 1.23 -12.86
N ARG A 121 -15.42 1.87 -13.87
CA ARG A 121 -16.03 3.00 -14.62
C ARG A 121 -16.55 2.57 -16.00
N PHE A 122 -16.34 1.33 -16.42
CA PHE A 122 -16.67 0.87 -17.77
C PHE A 122 -18.10 0.33 -17.94
N SER A 123 -18.91 0.28 -16.88
CA SER A 123 -20.29 -0.20 -16.97
C SER A 123 -21.14 0.42 -15.86
N ASP A 124 -22.40 0.73 -16.20
CA ASP A 124 -23.41 1.20 -15.24
C ASP A 124 -23.97 0.07 -14.38
N ASP A 125 -23.75 -1.20 -14.77
CA ASP A 125 -24.09 -2.38 -13.96
C ASP A 125 -23.04 -2.59 -12.86
N ILE A 126 -23.37 -2.14 -11.66
CA ILE A 126 -22.50 -2.25 -10.49
C ILE A 126 -22.15 -3.70 -10.14
N GLY A 127 -23.09 -4.65 -10.32
CA GLY A 127 -22.85 -6.06 -10.06
C GLY A 127 -21.81 -6.66 -11.03
N ARG A 128 -21.88 -6.26 -12.30
CA ARG A 128 -20.89 -6.66 -13.31
C ARG A 128 -19.52 -6.05 -13.03
N THR A 129 -19.46 -4.76 -12.72
CA THR A 129 -18.20 -4.07 -12.38
C THR A 129 -17.56 -4.64 -11.12
N ALA A 130 -18.34 -4.93 -10.09
CA ALA A 130 -17.88 -5.55 -8.86
C ALA A 130 -17.28 -6.94 -9.11
N ARG A 131 -17.95 -7.75 -9.95
CA ARG A 131 -17.43 -9.07 -10.33
C ARG A 131 -16.12 -8.98 -11.11
N ASN A 132 -16.06 -8.12 -12.13
CA ASN A 132 -14.87 -7.99 -12.98
C ASN A 132 -13.68 -7.43 -12.21
N SER A 133 -13.88 -6.39 -11.40
CA SER A 133 -12.81 -5.85 -10.54
C SER A 133 -12.36 -6.85 -9.48
N SER A 134 -13.25 -7.73 -8.98
CA SER A 134 -12.87 -8.77 -8.03
C SER A 134 -11.84 -9.74 -8.62
N PHE A 135 -11.93 -10.11 -9.90
CA PHE A 135 -10.89 -10.93 -10.55
C PHE A 135 -9.56 -10.20 -10.59
N ILE A 136 -9.53 -8.91 -10.93
CA ILE A 136 -8.29 -8.12 -10.92
C ILE A 136 -7.70 -8.07 -9.51
N GLY A 137 -8.53 -7.86 -8.47
CA GLY A 137 -8.09 -7.84 -7.08
C GLY A 137 -7.52 -9.18 -6.59
N ILE A 138 -8.07 -10.30 -7.09
CA ILE A 138 -7.59 -11.66 -6.77
C ILE A 138 -6.25 -11.94 -7.45
N PHE A 139 -6.13 -11.64 -8.73
CA PHE A 139 -4.88 -11.89 -9.46
C PHE A 139 -3.77 -10.91 -9.06
N GLY A 140 -4.12 -9.65 -8.75
CA GLY A 140 -3.14 -8.63 -8.36
C GLY A 140 -2.36 -8.98 -7.09
N VAL A 141 -2.96 -9.70 -6.13
CA VAL A 141 -2.27 -10.09 -4.89
C VAL A 141 -1.12 -11.09 -5.12
N ILE A 142 -1.17 -11.89 -6.18
CA ILE A 142 -0.13 -12.87 -6.52
C ILE A 142 1.23 -12.17 -6.76
N GLN A 143 1.18 -10.92 -7.21
CA GLN A 143 2.39 -10.15 -7.44
C GLN A 143 3.12 -9.77 -6.14
N ILE A 144 2.43 -9.71 -4.99
CA ILE A 144 3.04 -9.30 -3.71
C ILE A 144 4.18 -10.23 -3.28
N PRO A 145 4.01 -11.56 -3.19
CA PRO A 145 5.13 -12.44 -2.87
C PRO A 145 6.25 -12.36 -3.90
N ILE A 146 5.96 -12.27 -5.20
CA ILE A 146 6.97 -12.12 -6.25
C ILE A 146 7.79 -10.84 -6.01
N LEU A 147 7.13 -9.73 -5.74
CA LEU A 147 7.76 -8.45 -5.43
C LEU A 147 8.57 -8.52 -4.12
N HIS A 148 8.04 -9.17 -3.09
CA HIS A 148 8.72 -9.28 -1.80
C HIS A 148 10.04 -10.06 -1.92
N PHE A 149 10.02 -11.19 -2.63
CA PHE A 149 11.20 -12.04 -2.82
C PHE A 149 12.08 -11.62 -4.00
N SER A 150 11.71 -10.62 -4.77
CA SER A 150 12.45 -10.16 -5.94
C SER A 150 13.91 -9.81 -5.66
N VAL A 151 14.23 -9.29 -4.48
CA VAL A 151 15.61 -8.96 -4.08
C VAL A 151 16.49 -10.19 -3.80
N ILE A 152 15.85 -11.35 -3.57
CA ILE A 152 16.55 -12.63 -3.39
C ILE A 152 16.74 -13.34 -4.73
N TRP A 153 15.71 -13.26 -5.60
CA TRP A 153 15.70 -13.97 -6.88
C TRP A 153 16.46 -13.24 -7.99
N TRP A 154 16.53 -11.91 -7.92
CA TRP A 154 17.23 -11.08 -8.91
C TRP A 154 18.23 -10.15 -8.22
N ARG A 155 19.24 -9.72 -8.98
CA ARG A 155 20.12 -8.64 -8.51
C ARG A 155 19.32 -7.36 -8.36
N SER A 156 19.38 -6.75 -7.18
CA SER A 156 18.66 -5.53 -6.83
C SER A 156 19.60 -4.56 -6.12
N VAL A 157 19.44 -3.28 -6.40
CA VAL A 157 20.09 -2.22 -5.61
C VAL A 157 19.38 -2.02 -4.26
N HIS A 158 18.20 -2.60 -4.13
CA HIS A 158 17.39 -2.49 -2.92
C HIS A 158 17.90 -3.46 -1.84
N GLN A 159 17.99 -2.98 -0.62
CA GLN A 159 18.38 -3.79 0.53
C GLN A 159 17.40 -4.95 0.79
N GLN A 160 17.93 -6.06 1.26
CA GLN A 160 17.10 -7.13 1.83
C GLN A 160 16.42 -6.66 3.13
N ALA A 161 15.44 -7.43 3.60
CA ALA A 161 14.71 -7.09 4.83
C ALA A 161 15.64 -7.11 6.04
N SER A 162 16.12 -5.95 6.48
CA SER A 162 17.12 -5.79 7.53
C SER A 162 16.70 -6.32 8.91
N ILE A 163 15.40 -6.53 9.14
CA ILE A 163 14.84 -6.98 10.42
C ILE A 163 14.89 -8.51 10.55
N LEU A 164 14.91 -9.24 9.43
CA LEU A 164 14.80 -10.70 9.37
C LEU A 164 15.86 -11.34 8.47
N SER A 165 16.95 -10.66 8.15
CA SER A 165 17.99 -11.27 7.33
C SER A 165 18.75 -12.35 8.13
N GLN A 166 19.02 -13.46 7.48
CA GLN A 166 19.72 -14.60 8.10
C GLN A 166 21.14 -14.24 8.56
N GLU A 167 21.79 -13.27 7.91
CA GLU A 167 23.09 -12.71 8.31
C GLU A 167 23.02 -12.03 9.67
N THR A 168 21.93 -11.34 9.95
CA THR A 168 21.69 -10.64 11.22
C THR A 168 21.42 -11.60 12.38
N VAL A 169 20.71 -12.69 12.10
CA VAL A 169 20.43 -13.73 13.11
C VAL A 169 21.69 -14.53 13.44
N SER A 170 22.60 -14.70 12.47
CA SER A 170 23.83 -15.49 12.64
C SER A 170 25.01 -14.69 13.22
N SER A 171 25.06 -13.37 13.03
CA SER A 171 26.13 -12.51 13.57
C SER A 171 25.91 -12.08 15.02
N GLY A 172 24.68 -12.21 15.54
CA GLY A 172 24.32 -11.71 16.86
C GLY A 172 24.26 -10.17 16.97
N ASP A 173 24.54 -9.48 15.87
CA ASP A 173 24.47 -8.02 15.79
C ASP A 173 23.02 -7.59 15.53
N ALA A 174 22.54 -6.61 16.26
CA ALA A 174 21.24 -6.01 15.97
C ALA A 174 21.28 -5.31 14.61
N PRO A 175 20.45 -5.70 13.64
CA PRO A 175 20.51 -5.15 12.27
C PRO A 175 20.14 -3.68 12.21
N MET A 176 19.54 -3.19 13.27
CA MET A 176 19.01 -1.83 13.39
C MET A 176 19.10 -1.41 14.86
N SER A 177 19.55 -0.17 15.12
CA SER A 177 19.58 0.34 16.50
C SER A 177 18.17 0.35 17.12
N PRO A 178 18.04 0.10 18.44
CA PRO A 178 16.73 -0.01 19.10
C PRO A 178 15.85 1.23 18.97
N ASP A 179 16.44 2.41 18.89
CA ASP A 179 15.74 3.69 18.72
C ASP A 179 15.18 3.85 17.29
N ILE A 180 15.93 3.44 16.25
CA ILE A 180 15.46 3.39 14.88
C ILE A 180 14.32 2.37 14.74
N LEU A 181 14.48 1.18 15.31
CA LEU A 181 13.45 0.13 15.28
C LEU A 181 12.16 0.60 15.98
N THR A 182 12.29 1.19 17.18
CA THR A 182 11.14 1.70 17.94
C THR A 182 10.40 2.78 17.14
N THR A 183 11.12 3.72 16.55
CA THR A 183 10.54 4.79 15.71
C THR A 183 9.84 4.21 14.48
N LEU A 184 10.43 3.19 13.85
CA LEU A 184 9.82 2.48 12.73
C LEU A 184 8.50 1.79 13.13
N LEU A 185 8.48 1.09 14.26
CA LEU A 185 7.27 0.43 14.75
C LEU A 185 6.16 1.43 15.09
N ILE A 186 6.50 2.56 15.72
CA ILE A 186 5.55 3.65 15.94
C ILE A 186 5.00 4.15 14.60
N SER A 187 5.85 4.32 13.61
CA SER A 187 5.46 4.77 12.26
C SER A 187 4.49 3.78 11.60
N VAL A 188 4.74 2.46 11.74
CA VAL A 188 3.82 1.41 11.24
C VAL A 188 2.45 1.54 11.89
N VAL A 189 2.40 1.72 13.22
CA VAL A 189 1.13 1.90 13.94
C VAL A 189 0.38 3.13 13.44
N LEU A 190 1.05 4.27 13.34
CA LEU A 190 0.42 5.52 12.88
C LEU A 190 -0.09 5.41 11.44
N VAL A 191 0.68 4.84 10.52
CA VAL A 191 0.26 4.64 9.13
C VAL A 191 -0.88 3.62 9.03
N THR A 192 -0.91 2.62 9.93
CA THR A 192 -2.05 1.68 10.05
C THR A 192 -3.33 2.41 10.47
N LEU A 193 -3.27 3.28 11.46
CA LEU A 193 -4.44 4.08 11.87
C LEU A 193 -4.96 4.96 10.72
N VAL A 194 -4.06 5.54 9.96
CA VAL A 194 -4.41 6.28 8.75
C VAL A 194 -5.10 5.39 7.72
N HIS A 195 -4.59 4.17 7.47
CA HIS A 195 -5.23 3.20 6.59
C HIS A 195 -6.65 2.85 7.05
N VAL A 196 -6.84 2.55 8.33
CA VAL A 196 -8.16 2.24 8.90
C VAL A 196 -9.14 3.39 8.67
N PHE A 197 -8.70 4.62 8.91
CA PHE A 197 -9.51 5.81 8.70
C PHE A 197 -9.89 6.00 7.22
N LEU A 198 -8.94 5.90 6.30
CA LEU A 198 -9.18 6.02 4.86
C LEU A 198 -10.11 4.92 4.35
N SER A 199 -9.84 3.67 4.74
CA SER A 199 -10.67 2.53 4.34
C SER A 199 -12.09 2.67 4.84
N LYS A 200 -12.30 3.15 6.08
CA LYS A 200 -13.64 3.45 6.60
C LYS A 200 -14.35 4.51 5.75
N LYS A 201 -13.67 5.61 5.41
CA LYS A 201 -14.25 6.68 4.59
C LYS A 201 -14.60 6.21 3.18
N PHE A 202 -13.67 5.52 2.50
CA PHE A 202 -13.91 5.00 1.16
C PHE A 202 -15.02 3.95 1.13
N ARG A 203 -15.14 3.15 2.21
CA ARG A 203 -16.23 2.18 2.36
C ARG A 203 -17.58 2.86 2.44
N ILE A 204 -17.74 3.91 3.25
CA ILE A 204 -19.01 4.65 3.36
C ILE A 204 -19.46 5.15 1.98
N THR A 205 -18.53 5.73 1.19
CA THR A 205 -18.84 6.17 -0.18
C THR A 205 -19.24 5.02 -1.09
N ALA A 206 -18.58 3.85 -0.96
CA ALA A 206 -18.92 2.68 -1.77
C ALA A 206 -20.23 2.02 -1.34
N ASP A 207 -20.57 2.03 -0.05
CA ASP A 207 -21.86 1.56 0.46
C ASP A 207 -22.99 2.45 -0.09
N GLN A 208 -22.82 3.77 -0.12
CA GLN A 208 -23.79 4.71 -0.72
C GLN A 208 -24.04 4.41 -2.20
N VAL A 209 -23.01 4.10 -2.98
CA VAL A 209 -23.17 3.73 -4.39
C VAL A 209 -24.02 2.47 -4.56
N TRP A 210 -23.84 1.46 -3.70
CA TRP A 210 -24.66 0.26 -3.71
C TRP A 210 -26.09 0.53 -3.26
N ASP A 211 -26.29 1.34 -2.21
CA ASP A 211 -27.64 1.71 -1.72
C ASP A 211 -28.42 2.46 -2.80
N ASP A 212 -27.78 3.37 -3.53
CA ASP A 212 -28.38 4.09 -4.65
C ASP A 212 -28.76 3.17 -5.82
N TYR A 213 -27.96 2.14 -6.07
CA TYR A 213 -28.23 1.16 -7.12
C TYR A 213 -29.38 0.23 -6.76
N LEU A 214 -29.44 -0.24 -5.52
CA LEU A 214 -30.47 -1.16 -5.06
C LEU A 214 -31.81 -0.45 -4.79
N ASN A 215 -31.79 0.84 -4.44
CA ASN A 215 -32.96 1.63 -4.07
C ASN A 215 -33.10 2.92 -4.91
N PRO A 216 -33.33 2.83 -6.23
CA PRO A 216 -33.32 4.01 -7.12
C PRO A 216 -34.43 5.04 -6.78
N LYS A 217 -35.48 4.62 -6.05
CA LYS A 217 -36.55 5.54 -5.59
C LYS A 217 -36.14 6.51 -4.47
N SER A 218 -35.01 6.27 -3.81
CA SER A 218 -34.46 7.18 -2.80
C SER A 218 -33.87 8.46 -3.41
N ARG A 219 -33.39 8.39 -4.67
CA ARG A 219 -32.84 9.54 -5.42
C ARG A 219 -33.89 10.60 -5.78
N ALA A 220 -35.15 10.21 -5.91
CA ALA A 220 -36.24 11.14 -6.34
C ALA A 220 -36.75 12.05 -5.19
N LYS A 221 -36.19 11.95 -3.99
CA LYS A 221 -36.61 12.70 -2.80
C LYS A 221 -35.61 13.76 -2.31
N ILE A 222 -34.50 13.96 -3.03
CA ILE A 222 -33.52 15.02 -2.78
C ILE A 222 -33.54 16.02 -3.93
#